data_848e5a94d9e320594686902c06cd66d4
#
_entry.id   848e5a94d9e320594686902c06cd66d4
#
_cell.length_a   1.000
_cell.length_b   1.000
_cell.length_c   1.000
_cell.angle_alpha   90.00
_cell.angle_beta   90.00
_cell.angle_gamma   90.00
#
_symmetry.space_group_name_H-M   'P 1'
#
loop_
_entity.id
_entity.type
_entity.pdbx_description
1 polymer ?
#
loop_
_entity_poly.entity_id
_entity_poly.type
_entity_poly.pdbx_seq_one_letter_code
_entity_poly.pdbx_strand_id
1 'polypeptide(L)'
;MAKIIDVEGIGKVYAEKLNEAGLNTVEALLKMGASPQGRKEIEEKTGISHKLILEWVNLADLFRIQGIGEEYSDLLEEAGVDTVVELAQRNAENLHQNLVEINQQKKLVRQVPGLSQVTKWVEQAKILPRVVTY
;
A
#
# COMPACT_ATOMS: atom_id res chain seq x y z
N MET A 1 -13.60 7.25 0.55
CA MET A 1 -12.42 6.98 -0.28
C MET A 1 -11.19 7.63 0.32
N ALA A 2 -10.08 6.92 0.36
CA ALA A 2 -8.85 7.46 0.92
C ALA A 2 -8.25 8.51 -0.01
N LYS A 3 -7.70 9.58 0.58
CA LYS A 3 -7.05 10.64 -0.16
C LYS A 3 -5.62 10.21 -0.51
N ILE A 4 -5.10 10.77 -1.61
CA ILE A 4 -3.74 10.43 -2.07
C ILE A 4 -2.70 10.71 -0.99
N ILE A 5 -2.88 11.75 -0.19
CA ILE A 5 -1.94 12.12 0.87
C ILE A 5 -1.92 11.10 2.02
N ASP A 6 -2.91 10.22 2.09
CA ASP A 6 -2.96 9.19 3.14
C ASP A 6 -2.00 8.03 2.87
N VAL A 7 -1.40 7.96 1.69
CA VAL A 7 -0.38 6.95 1.40
C VAL A 7 0.93 7.38 2.04
N GLU A 8 1.55 6.47 2.79
CA GLU A 8 2.81 6.75 3.47
C GLU A 8 3.88 7.15 2.46
N GLY A 9 4.58 8.22 2.76
CA GLY A 9 5.62 8.75 1.90
C GLY A 9 5.14 9.81 0.92
N ILE A 10 3.83 9.97 0.74
CA ILE A 10 3.28 11.05 -0.09
C ILE A 10 3.02 12.25 0.81
N GLY A 11 3.97 13.17 0.84
CA GLY A 11 3.80 14.42 1.54
C GLY A 11 3.05 15.44 0.68
N LYS A 12 2.88 16.64 1.22
CA LYS A 12 2.11 17.71 0.58
C LYS A 12 2.62 18.04 -0.83
N VAL A 13 3.93 18.10 -1.04
CA VAL A 13 4.50 18.48 -2.33
C VAL A 13 4.19 17.41 -3.40
N TYR A 14 4.36 16.14 -3.06
CA TYR A 14 4.06 15.06 -3.98
C TYR A 14 2.55 14.94 -4.23
N ALA A 15 1.74 15.15 -3.19
CA ALA A 15 0.29 15.13 -3.34
C ALA A 15 -0.17 16.20 -4.33
N GLU A 16 0.39 17.40 -4.26
CA GLU A 16 0.07 18.48 -5.21
C GLU A 16 0.41 18.10 -6.64
N LYS A 17 1.59 17.50 -6.85
CA LYS A 17 2.01 17.06 -8.19
C LYS A 17 1.09 15.98 -8.74
N LEU A 18 0.68 15.03 -7.91
CA LEU A 18 -0.24 13.98 -8.30
C LEU A 18 -1.62 14.55 -8.61
N ASN A 19 -2.09 15.49 -7.78
CA ASN A 19 -3.37 16.16 -8.00
C ASN A 19 -3.40 16.91 -9.33
N GLU A 20 -2.31 17.57 -9.69
CA GLU A 20 -2.19 18.28 -10.96
C GLU A 20 -2.27 17.31 -12.14
N ALA A 21 -1.84 16.07 -11.96
CA ALA A 21 -1.93 15.02 -12.97
C ALA A 21 -3.29 14.31 -12.96
N GLY A 22 -4.23 14.77 -12.12
CA GLY A 22 -5.58 14.19 -12.04
C GLY A 22 -5.73 13.06 -11.05
N LEU A 23 -4.71 12.79 -10.23
CA LEU A 23 -4.72 11.72 -9.25
C LEU A 23 -4.98 12.29 -7.85
N ASN A 24 -6.23 12.15 -7.38
CA ASN A 24 -6.66 12.74 -6.11
C ASN A 24 -6.96 11.70 -5.03
N THR A 25 -7.14 10.45 -5.40
CA THR A 25 -7.50 9.38 -4.46
C THR A 25 -6.56 8.20 -4.61
N VAL A 26 -6.51 7.37 -3.56
CA VAL A 26 -5.74 6.12 -3.58
C VAL A 26 -6.22 5.22 -4.71
N GLU A 27 -7.53 5.15 -4.92
CA GLU A 27 -8.12 4.35 -6.00
C GLU A 27 -7.68 4.84 -7.38
N ALA A 28 -7.63 6.15 -7.59
CA ALA A 28 -7.18 6.72 -8.85
C ALA A 28 -5.70 6.39 -9.12
N LEU A 29 -4.87 6.49 -8.08
CA LEU A 29 -3.46 6.14 -8.19
C LEU A 29 -3.29 4.66 -8.55
N LEU A 30 -4.01 3.79 -7.87
CA LEU A 30 -3.94 2.36 -8.13
C LEU A 30 -4.37 2.04 -9.57
N LYS A 31 -5.49 2.60 -10.00
CA LYS A 31 -6.03 2.38 -11.34
C LYS A 31 -5.04 2.81 -12.41
N MET A 32 -4.50 4.02 -12.31
CA MET A 32 -3.57 4.56 -13.28
C MET A 32 -2.22 3.85 -13.24
N GLY A 33 -1.75 3.53 -12.03
CA GLY A 33 -0.42 2.93 -11.80
C GLY A 33 -0.40 1.42 -11.82
N ALA A 34 -1.52 0.76 -12.13
CA ALA A 34 -1.59 -0.70 -12.10
C ALA A 34 -0.63 -1.35 -13.11
N SER A 35 -0.42 -0.75 -14.26
CA SER A 35 0.46 -1.28 -15.31
C SER A 35 1.78 -0.51 -15.37
N PRO A 36 2.84 -1.13 -15.94
CA PRO A 36 4.10 -0.41 -16.18
C PRO A 36 3.91 0.83 -17.04
N GLN A 37 3.06 0.75 -18.06
CA GLN A 37 2.77 1.86 -18.96
C GLN A 37 2.12 3.02 -18.21
N GLY A 38 1.15 2.73 -17.34
CA GLY A 38 0.48 3.77 -16.55
C GLY A 38 1.45 4.46 -15.60
N ARG A 39 2.34 3.70 -14.97
CA ARG A 39 3.35 4.27 -14.08
C ARG A 39 4.32 5.18 -14.84
N LYS A 40 4.69 4.80 -16.04
CA LYS A 40 5.54 5.63 -16.90
C LYS A 40 4.86 6.96 -17.23
N GLU A 41 3.57 6.92 -17.53
CA GLU A 41 2.79 8.13 -17.78
C GLU A 41 2.76 9.05 -16.56
N ILE A 42 2.60 8.48 -15.37
CA ILE A 42 2.63 9.27 -14.12
C ILE A 42 3.99 9.93 -13.96
N GLU A 43 5.07 9.20 -14.19
CA GLU A 43 6.43 9.73 -14.12
C GLU A 43 6.63 10.91 -15.06
N GLU A 44 6.17 10.75 -16.30
CA GLU A 44 6.30 11.80 -17.32
C GLU A 44 5.52 13.06 -16.96
N LYS A 45 4.30 12.90 -16.41
CA LYS A 45 3.44 14.03 -16.04
C LYS A 45 3.88 14.76 -14.78
N THR A 46 4.45 14.03 -13.83
CA THR A 46 4.76 14.58 -12.50
C THR A 46 6.23 14.86 -12.26
N GLY A 47 7.11 14.20 -13.01
CA GLY A 47 8.55 14.26 -12.74
C GLY A 47 8.97 13.47 -11.50
N ILE A 48 8.07 12.74 -10.88
CA ILE A 48 8.37 11.91 -9.71
C ILE A 48 9.05 10.64 -10.18
N SER A 49 10.04 10.15 -9.43
CA SER A 49 10.81 8.98 -9.83
C SER A 49 9.94 7.72 -9.92
N HIS A 50 10.26 6.86 -10.87
CA HIS A 50 9.57 5.59 -11.07
C HIS A 50 9.53 4.75 -9.79
N LYS A 51 10.63 4.72 -9.05
CA LYS A 51 10.74 3.95 -7.82
C LYS A 51 9.70 4.37 -6.78
N LEU A 52 9.54 5.68 -6.57
CA LEU A 52 8.55 6.20 -5.63
C LEU A 52 7.14 5.90 -6.09
N ILE A 53 6.87 6.05 -7.37
CA ILE A 53 5.54 5.78 -7.93
C ILE A 53 5.17 4.31 -7.70
N LEU A 54 6.07 3.38 -8.00
CA LEU A 54 5.83 1.96 -7.79
C LEU A 54 5.59 1.64 -6.32
N GLU A 55 6.38 2.21 -5.42
CA GLU A 55 6.22 2.04 -3.98
C GLU A 55 4.83 2.47 -3.53
N TRP A 56 4.38 3.64 -3.96
CA TRP A 56 3.07 4.17 -3.58
C TRP A 56 1.92 3.36 -4.20
N VAL A 57 2.08 2.89 -5.43
CA VAL A 57 1.08 2.04 -6.08
C VAL A 57 0.94 0.72 -5.32
N ASN A 58 2.05 0.15 -4.88
CA ASN A 58 2.03 -1.06 -4.06
C ASN A 58 1.29 -0.84 -2.74
N LEU A 59 1.56 0.28 -2.06
CA LEU A 59 0.84 0.63 -0.83
C LEU A 59 -0.64 0.84 -1.11
N ALA A 60 -0.97 1.50 -2.21
CA ALA A 60 -2.36 1.71 -2.62
C ALA A 60 -3.07 0.36 -2.85
N ASP A 61 -2.35 -0.64 -3.35
CA ASP A 61 -2.91 -1.97 -3.54
C ASP A 61 -3.35 -2.58 -2.21
N LEU A 62 -2.57 -2.40 -1.15
CA LEU A 62 -2.93 -2.89 0.18
C LEU A 62 -4.19 -2.23 0.73
N PHE A 63 -4.48 -1.00 0.33
CA PHE A 63 -5.71 -0.31 0.77
C PHE A 63 -6.99 -1.00 0.27
N ARG A 64 -6.90 -1.93 -0.68
CA ARG A 64 -8.04 -2.72 -1.15
C ARG A 64 -8.56 -3.67 -0.07
N ILE A 65 -7.72 -4.00 0.89
CA ILE A 65 -8.10 -4.88 2.00
C ILE A 65 -8.85 -4.06 3.04
N GLN A 66 -10.02 -4.50 3.42
CA GLN A 66 -10.81 -3.84 4.46
C GLN A 66 -10.03 -3.87 5.78
N GLY A 67 -9.85 -2.72 6.38
CA GLY A 67 -9.13 -2.57 7.64
C GLY A 67 -7.67 -2.18 7.49
N ILE A 68 -7.14 -2.13 6.26
CA ILE A 68 -5.78 -1.67 5.99
C ILE A 68 -5.83 -0.26 5.42
N GLY A 69 -5.27 0.69 6.17
CA GLY A 69 -5.12 2.08 5.76
C GLY A 69 -3.67 2.51 5.87
N GLU A 70 -3.45 3.80 6.10
CA GLU A 70 -2.11 4.41 6.13
C GLU A 70 -1.15 3.72 7.11
N GLU A 71 -1.56 3.53 8.35
CA GLU A 71 -0.67 2.96 9.38
C GLU A 71 -0.37 1.49 9.12
N TYR A 72 -1.38 0.69 8.83
CA TYR A 72 -1.19 -0.75 8.66
C TYR A 72 -0.51 -1.09 7.35
N SER A 73 -0.74 -0.33 6.28
CA SER A 73 -0.01 -0.56 5.02
C SER A 73 1.48 -0.30 5.21
N ASP A 74 1.85 0.73 5.96
CA ASP A 74 3.24 1.04 6.28
C ASP A 74 3.87 -0.07 7.10
N LEU A 75 3.18 -0.54 8.13
CA LEU A 75 3.66 -1.65 8.97
C LEU A 75 3.87 -2.93 8.14
N LEU A 76 2.94 -3.25 7.26
CA LEU A 76 3.03 -4.42 6.39
C LEU A 76 4.21 -4.31 5.42
N GLU A 77 4.43 -3.12 4.85
CA GLU A 77 5.56 -2.89 3.96
C GLU A 77 6.88 -3.16 4.69
N GLU A 78 7.01 -2.70 5.91
CA GLU A 78 8.21 -2.95 6.72
C GLU A 78 8.42 -4.44 7.01
N ALA A 79 7.34 -5.22 7.02
CA ALA A 79 7.40 -6.66 7.18
C ALA A 79 7.64 -7.41 5.86
N GLY A 80 7.83 -6.68 4.76
CA GLY A 80 8.07 -7.27 3.44
C GLY A 80 6.81 -7.56 2.65
N VAL A 81 5.65 -7.07 3.09
CA VAL A 81 4.37 -7.26 2.40
C VAL A 81 3.94 -5.93 1.81
N ASP A 82 4.05 -5.79 0.51
CA ASP A 82 3.75 -4.54 -0.17
C ASP A 82 2.57 -4.60 -1.15
N THR A 83 2.02 -5.79 -1.42
CA THR A 83 0.86 -5.95 -2.31
C THR A 83 -0.12 -6.97 -1.76
N VAL A 84 -1.33 -6.97 -2.34
CA VAL A 84 -2.37 -7.96 -2.01
C VAL A 84 -1.87 -9.37 -2.35
N VAL A 85 -1.20 -9.55 -3.49
CA VAL A 85 -0.68 -10.86 -3.90
C VAL A 85 0.34 -11.38 -2.89
N GLU A 86 1.23 -10.53 -2.41
CA GLU A 86 2.23 -10.89 -1.40
C GLU A 86 1.56 -11.26 -0.08
N LEU A 87 0.55 -10.49 0.33
CA LEU A 87 -0.20 -10.76 1.55
C LEU A 87 -0.88 -12.14 1.49
N ALA A 88 -1.45 -12.49 0.33
CA ALA A 88 -2.14 -13.77 0.14
C ALA A 88 -1.23 -14.97 0.34
N GLN A 89 0.08 -14.80 0.18
CA GLN A 89 1.06 -15.88 0.29
C GLN A 89 1.59 -16.06 1.71
N ARG A 90 1.24 -15.18 2.64
CA ARG A 90 1.78 -15.21 4.00
C ARG A 90 1.00 -16.11 4.92
N ASN A 91 1.71 -16.73 5.85
CA ASN A 91 1.11 -17.42 6.98
C ASN A 91 0.70 -16.36 8.01
N ALA A 92 -0.58 -16.35 8.39
CA ALA A 92 -1.12 -15.30 9.25
C ALA A 92 -0.44 -15.22 10.62
N GLU A 93 -0.13 -16.38 11.23
CA GLU A 93 0.52 -16.41 12.54
C GLU A 93 1.93 -15.85 12.48
N ASN A 94 2.70 -16.26 11.48
CA ASN A 94 4.07 -15.79 11.31
C ASN A 94 4.08 -14.29 10.97
N LEU A 95 3.16 -13.86 10.11
CA LEU A 95 3.04 -12.44 9.77
C LEU A 95 2.68 -11.61 11.00
N HIS A 96 1.71 -12.06 11.78
CA HIS A 96 1.32 -11.36 13.00
C HIS A 96 2.52 -11.18 13.94
N GLN A 97 3.29 -12.24 14.15
CA GLN A 97 4.46 -12.17 15.00
C GLN A 97 5.50 -11.18 14.48
N ASN A 98 5.74 -11.18 13.18
CA ASN A 98 6.64 -10.21 12.55
C ASN A 98 6.16 -8.77 12.75
N LEU A 99 4.85 -8.53 12.62
CA LEU A 99 4.29 -7.20 12.81
C LEU A 99 4.46 -6.71 14.23
N VAL A 100 4.26 -7.59 15.21
CA VAL A 100 4.47 -7.27 16.63
C VAL A 100 5.93 -6.88 16.87
N GLU A 101 6.87 -7.67 16.36
CA GLU A 101 8.30 -7.44 16.55
C GLU A 101 8.75 -6.14 15.89
N ILE A 102 8.31 -5.88 14.67
CA ILE A 102 8.67 -4.67 13.93
C ILE A 102 8.12 -3.44 14.65
N ASN A 103 6.89 -3.51 15.12
CA ASN A 103 6.29 -2.37 15.81
C ASN A 103 6.95 -2.09 17.18
N GLN A 104 7.48 -3.12 17.84
CA GLN A 104 8.25 -2.93 19.06
C GLN A 104 9.51 -2.11 18.80
N GLN A 105 10.13 -2.29 17.63
CA GLN A 105 11.36 -1.61 17.28
C GLN A 105 11.10 -0.24 16.65
N LYS A 106 10.14 -0.14 15.76
CA LYS A 106 9.92 1.06 14.93
C LYS A 106 8.75 1.93 15.33
N LYS A 107 7.81 1.38 16.11
CA LYS A 107 6.63 2.11 16.62
C LYS A 107 5.86 2.83 15.53
N LEU A 108 5.56 2.11 14.45
CA LEU A 108 4.87 2.66 13.29
C LEU A 108 3.37 2.85 13.50
N VAL A 109 2.76 2.02 14.35
CA VAL A 109 1.33 2.08 14.62
C VAL A 109 1.08 2.17 16.11
N ARG A 110 -0.05 2.77 16.47
CA ARG A 110 -0.45 2.93 17.89
C ARG A 110 -0.88 1.60 18.49
N GLN A 111 -1.60 0.81 17.71
CA GLN A 111 -2.11 -0.47 18.18
C GLN A 111 -1.79 -1.53 17.14
N VAL A 112 -1.02 -2.54 17.55
CA VAL A 112 -0.68 -3.67 16.70
C VAL A 112 -1.97 -4.45 16.35
N PRO A 113 -2.16 -4.85 15.09
CA PRO A 113 -3.34 -5.63 14.73
C PRO A 113 -3.31 -6.99 15.43
N GLY A 114 -4.48 -7.46 15.86
CA GLY A 114 -4.60 -8.78 16.46
C GLY A 114 -4.47 -9.89 15.44
N LEU A 115 -4.19 -11.11 15.91
CA LEU A 115 -4.06 -12.27 15.03
C LEU A 115 -5.32 -12.50 14.19
N SER A 116 -6.50 -12.33 14.80
CA SER A 116 -7.78 -12.48 14.11
C SER A 116 -7.89 -11.50 12.93
N GLN A 117 -7.46 -10.28 13.13
CA GLN A 117 -7.49 -9.24 12.09
C GLN A 117 -6.52 -9.58 10.96
N VAL A 118 -5.30 -9.98 11.29
CA VAL A 118 -4.30 -10.38 10.30
C VAL A 118 -4.80 -11.59 9.48
N THR A 119 -5.43 -12.55 10.15
CA THR A 119 -6.01 -13.72 9.49
C THR A 119 -7.06 -13.31 8.46
N LYS A 120 -7.94 -12.37 8.82
CA LYS A 120 -8.95 -11.86 7.90
C LYS A 120 -8.33 -11.15 6.71
N TRP A 121 -7.26 -10.40 6.91
CA TRP A 121 -6.55 -9.74 5.82
C TRP A 121 -5.98 -10.75 4.82
N VAL A 122 -5.33 -11.79 5.31
CA VAL A 122 -4.77 -12.83 4.46
C VAL A 122 -5.88 -13.56 3.68
N GLU A 123 -6.99 -13.87 4.33
CA GLU A 123 -8.14 -14.51 3.68
C GLU A 123 -8.74 -13.62 2.59
N GLN A 124 -8.91 -12.32 2.85
CA GLN A 124 -9.39 -11.38 1.83
C GLN A 124 -8.43 -11.33 0.64
N ALA A 125 -7.14 -11.29 0.92
CA ALA A 125 -6.13 -11.21 -0.13
C ALA A 125 -6.20 -12.40 -1.08
N LYS A 126 -6.54 -13.58 -0.57
CA LYS A 126 -6.63 -14.79 -1.37
C LYS A 126 -7.77 -14.77 -2.39
N ILE A 127 -8.82 -14.00 -2.14
CA ILE A 127 -9.97 -13.94 -3.04
C ILE A 127 -9.97 -12.71 -3.95
N LEU A 128 -9.10 -11.74 -3.71
CA LEU A 128 -9.02 -10.55 -4.55
C LEU A 128 -8.15 -10.82 -5.78
N PRO A 129 -8.57 -10.31 -6.96
CA PRO A 129 -7.76 -10.46 -8.17
C PRO A 129 -6.51 -9.58 -8.12
N ARG A 130 -5.49 -9.99 -8.84
CA ARG A 130 -4.30 -9.17 -9.03
C ARG A 130 -4.67 -7.90 -9.81
N VAL A 131 -4.15 -6.76 -9.38
CA VAL A 131 -4.35 -5.47 -10.07
C VAL A 131 -3.01 -4.92 -10.56
N VAL A 132 -1.99 -4.94 -9.70
CA VAL A 132 -0.68 -4.37 -10.06
C VAL A 132 0.12 -5.40 -10.85
N THR A 133 0.64 -4.98 -12.00
CA THR A 133 1.52 -5.81 -12.85
C THR A 133 2.88 -5.14 -13.02
N TYR A 134 3.89 -5.91 -13.34
CA TYR A 134 5.28 -5.44 -13.43
C TYR A 134 5.89 -5.73 -14.82
#